data_e44a99f4478191cdaf62d03db974d195
#
_entry.id   e44a99f4478191cdaf62d03db974d195
#
_cell.length_a   1.000
_cell.length_b   1.000
_cell.length_c   1.000
_cell.angle_alpha   90.00
_cell.angle_beta   90.00
_cell.angle_gamma   90.00
#
_symmetry.space_group_name_H-M   'P 1'
#
loop_
_entity.id
_entity.type
_entity.pdbx_description
1 polymer ?
#
loop_
_entity_poly.entity_id
_entity_poly.type
_entity_poly.pdbx_seq_one_letter_code
_entity_poly.pdbx_strand_id
1 'polypeptide(L)'
;MTLTVDGRTLHLATDRGVFSRGEMDVGTRILLDAVPSPPLSGNLLDLGCGWGPIAATMAARAPSATVWAVDVNERAVELTRLNAERNHLPNIRAVTDDEIPGSLSFDVIWSNPPVRIGKEQLRRLLSTWLSRLSDSGEAWLVVNRNLGSDSLAVWLSQSGYRVDRLVSKRGFRVLRVRPATRAADQPAH
;
A
#
# COMPACT_ATOMS: atom_id res chain seq x y z
N MET A 1 10.26 -16.02 -7.53
CA MET A 1 10.18 -15.97 -6.05
C MET A 1 8.90 -16.64 -5.56
N THR A 2 8.93 -17.28 -4.39
CA THR A 2 7.75 -17.92 -3.80
C THR A 2 7.27 -17.12 -2.59
N LEU A 3 5.96 -16.85 -2.53
CA LEU A 3 5.29 -16.16 -1.42
C LEU A 3 4.13 -17.03 -0.94
N THR A 4 4.09 -17.34 0.36
CA THR A 4 2.97 -18.08 0.95
C THR A 4 2.03 -17.10 1.65
N VAL A 5 0.75 -17.13 1.26
CA VAL A 5 -0.32 -16.30 1.81
C VAL A 5 -1.44 -17.22 2.29
N ASP A 6 -1.66 -17.29 3.60
CA ASP A 6 -2.73 -18.07 4.23
C ASP A 6 -2.81 -19.53 3.70
N GLY A 7 -1.64 -20.18 3.56
CA GLY A 7 -1.52 -21.54 3.06
C GLY A 7 -1.49 -21.67 1.53
N ARG A 8 -1.79 -20.61 0.78
CA ARG A 8 -1.67 -20.59 -0.69
C ARG A 8 -0.27 -20.17 -1.11
N THR A 9 0.35 -20.93 -1.98
CA THR A 9 1.66 -20.61 -2.55
C THR A 9 1.50 -19.83 -3.85
N LEU A 10 2.11 -18.64 -3.91
CA LEU A 10 2.16 -17.77 -5.09
C LEU A 10 3.57 -17.78 -5.68
N HIS A 11 3.66 -17.87 -7.01
CA HIS A 11 4.91 -17.87 -7.77
C HIS A 11 5.06 -16.55 -8.52
N LEU A 12 5.85 -15.62 -7.99
CA LEU A 12 6.01 -14.28 -8.51
C LEU A 12 7.35 -14.15 -9.24
N ALA A 13 7.31 -13.67 -10.48
CA ALA A 13 8.50 -13.27 -11.23
C ALA A 13 9.02 -11.93 -10.70
N THR A 14 10.34 -11.75 -10.75
CA THR A 14 11.02 -10.50 -10.41
C THR A 14 11.95 -10.13 -11.57
N ASP A 15 12.22 -8.84 -11.76
CA ASP A 15 13.09 -8.37 -12.84
C ASP A 15 14.13 -7.37 -12.33
N ARG A 16 15.26 -7.28 -13.05
CA ARG A 16 16.40 -6.40 -12.71
C ARG A 16 16.06 -4.90 -12.78
N GLY A 17 15.04 -4.51 -13.52
CA GLY A 17 14.58 -3.13 -13.67
C GLY A 17 13.52 -2.69 -12.65
N VAL A 18 13.05 -3.59 -11.79
CA VAL A 18 12.02 -3.34 -10.78
C VAL A 18 12.62 -3.50 -9.38
N PHE A 19 12.12 -2.74 -8.42
CA PHE A 19 12.59 -2.71 -7.05
C PHE A 19 12.69 -4.11 -6.42
N SER A 20 13.80 -4.38 -5.71
CA SER A 20 14.12 -5.65 -5.01
C SER A 20 14.50 -6.82 -5.92
N ARG A 21 15.81 -7.01 -6.09
CA ARG A 21 16.40 -8.06 -6.94
C ARG A 21 16.20 -9.46 -6.36
N GLY A 22 15.19 -10.17 -6.82
CA GLY A 22 15.02 -11.62 -6.54
C GLY A 22 14.56 -12.01 -5.15
N GLU A 23 14.51 -11.09 -4.18
CA GLU A 23 14.01 -11.31 -2.84
C GLU A 23 12.97 -10.25 -2.48
N MET A 24 12.03 -10.62 -1.61
CA MET A 24 11.09 -9.66 -1.06
C MET A 24 11.83 -8.65 -0.18
N ASP A 25 11.62 -7.36 -0.43
CA ASP A 25 12.14 -6.30 0.43
C ASP A 25 11.77 -6.52 1.90
N VAL A 26 12.71 -6.25 2.78
CA VAL A 26 12.52 -6.45 4.24
C VAL A 26 11.35 -5.62 4.77
N GLY A 27 11.19 -4.38 4.28
CA GLY A 27 10.06 -3.53 4.65
C GLY A 27 8.73 -4.13 4.22
N THR A 28 8.63 -4.59 2.97
CA THR A 28 7.43 -5.25 2.45
C THR A 28 7.06 -6.50 3.27
N ARG A 29 8.03 -7.33 3.63
CA ARG A 29 7.78 -8.49 4.50
C ARG A 29 7.26 -8.07 5.87
N ILE A 30 7.87 -7.05 6.49
CA ILE A 30 7.42 -6.53 7.79
C ILE A 30 6.01 -5.96 7.71
N LEU A 31 5.67 -5.28 6.61
CA LEU A 31 4.31 -4.80 6.37
C LEU A 31 3.32 -5.96 6.31
N LEU A 32 3.57 -6.95 5.45
CA LEU A 32 2.67 -8.09 5.24
C LEU A 32 2.48 -8.95 6.50
N ASP A 33 3.50 -9.02 7.37
CA ASP A 33 3.42 -9.69 8.68
C ASP A 33 2.60 -8.88 9.70
N ALA A 34 2.49 -7.56 9.53
CA ALA A 34 1.90 -6.65 10.51
C ALA A 34 0.46 -6.25 10.20
N VAL A 35 0.07 -6.25 8.93
CA VAL A 35 -1.26 -5.81 8.51
C VAL A 35 -2.33 -6.86 8.83
N PRO A 36 -3.55 -6.43 9.23
CA PRO A 36 -4.68 -7.34 9.34
C PRO A 36 -5.11 -7.84 7.96
N SER A 37 -6.01 -8.82 7.93
CA SER A 37 -6.68 -9.18 6.67
C SER A 37 -7.45 -7.98 6.14
N PRO A 38 -7.37 -7.69 4.83
CA PRO A 38 -8.13 -6.61 4.24
C PRO A 38 -9.62 -6.95 4.21
N PRO A 39 -10.53 -5.98 4.03
CA PRO A 39 -11.95 -6.24 3.83
C PRO A 39 -12.15 -7.15 2.60
N LEU A 40 -13.12 -8.05 2.69
CA LEU A 40 -13.37 -9.06 1.66
C LEU A 40 -13.89 -8.48 0.33
N SER A 41 -14.38 -7.25 0.34
CA SER A 41 -14.92 -6.53 -0.84
C SER A 41 -14.51 -5.07 -0.78
N GLY A 42 -14.78 -4.32 -1.87
CA GLY A 42 -14.42 -2.90 -1.99
C GLY A 42 -13.17 -2.68 -2.82
N ASN A 43 -12.59 -1.49 -2.71
CA ASN A 43 -11.40 -1.10 -3.45
C ASN A 43 -10.17 -1.05 -2.53
N LEU A 44 -9.18 -1.85 -2.85
CA LEU A 44 -7.90 -1.92 -2.15
C LEU A 44 -6.80 -1.36 -3.05
N LEU A 45 -5.81 -0.70 -2.47
CA LEU A 45 -4.69 -0.11 -3.23
C LEU A 45 -3.34 -0.61 -2.71
N ASP A 46 -2.52 -1.12 -3.61
CA ASP A 46 -1.08 -1.28 -3.46
C ASP A 46 -0.39 -0.09 -4.12
N LEU A 47 0.09 0.87 -3.33
CA LEU A 47 0.74 2.08 -3.81
C LEU A 47 2.25 1.91 -3.92
N GLY A 48 2.76 1.96 -5.16
CA GLY A 48 4.13 1.64 -5.48
C GLY A 48 4.32 0.13 -5.57
N CYS A 49 3.56 -0.54 -6.43
CA CYS A 49 3.39 -1.99 -6.41
C CYS A 49 4.65 -2.78 -6.78
N GLY A 50 5.59 -2.19 -7.54
CA GLY A 50 6.77 -2.88 -8.00
C GLY A 50 6.42 -4.13 -8.81
N TRP A 51 6.86 -5.31 -8.37
CA TRP A 51 6.50 -6.59 -8.98
C TRP A 51 5.27 -7.28 -8.35
N GLY A 52 4.53 -6.57 -7.49
CA GLY A 52 3.19 -6.90 -7.02
C GLY A 52 3.07 -7.82 -5.80
N PRO A 53 4.03 -7.91 -4.87
CA PRO A 53 3.91 -8.81 -3.72
C PRO A 53 2.79 -8.41 -2.76
N ILE A 54 2.58 -7.10 -2.57
CA ILE A 54 1.51 -6.56 -1.73
C ILE A 54 0.17 -6.79 -2.42
N ALA A 55 0.04 -6.41 -3.70
CA ALA A 55 -1.18 -6.63 -4.49
C ALA A 55 -1.59 -8.11 -4.52
N ALA A 56 -0.63 -9.01 -4.76
CA ALA A 56 -0.89 -10.45 -4.76
C ALA A 56 -1.38 -10.98 -3.40
N THR A 57 -0.83 -10.44 -2.30
CA THR A 57 -1.27 -10.78 -0.94
C THR A 57 -2.70 -10.28 -0.68
N MET A 58 -3.00 -9.02 -1.03
CA MET A 58 -4.35 -8.46 -0.91
C MET A 58 -5.36 -9.30 -1.71
N ALA A 59 -5.05 -9.58 -2.97
CA ALA A 59 -5.93 -10.31 -3.86
C ALA A 59 -6.20 -11.74 -3.40
N ALA A 60 -5.21 -12.43 -2.88
CA ALA A 60 -5.35 -13.77 -2.34
C ALA A 60 -6.22 -13.80 -1.06
N ARG A 61 -6.10 -12.77 -0.21
CA ARG A 61 -6.87 -12.64 1.04
C ARG A 61 -8.29 -12.13 0.82
N ALA A 62 -8.52 -11.34 -0.23
CA ALA A 62 -9.81 -10.70 -0.51
C ALA A 62 -10.25 -10.92 -1.98
N PRO A 63 -10.64 -12.14 -2.34
CA PRO A 63 -10.95 -12.49 -3.74
C PRO A 63 -12.16 -11.75 -4.32
N SER A 64 -13.03 -11.20 -3.49
CA SER A 64 -14.19 -10.40 -3.94
C SER A 64 -13.93 -8.88 -3.97
N ALA A 65 -12.75 -8.43 -3.51
CA ALA A 65 -12.35 -7.03 -3.60
C ALA A 65 -11.66 -6.76 -4.95
N THR A 66 -11.68 -5.52 -5.40
CA THR A 66 -10.84 -5.05 -6.50
C THR A 66 -9.53 -4.52 -5.92
N VAL A 67 -8.41 -5.10 -6.34
CA VAL A 67 -7.07 -4.65 -5.93
C VAL A 67 -6.45 -3.82 -7.04
N TRP A 68 -6.29 -2.55 -6.79
CA TRP A 68 -5.56 -1.63 -7.65
C TRP A 68 -4.08 -1.67 -7.27
N ALA A 69 -3.22 -1.98 -8.23
CA ALA A 69 -1.78 -2.00 -8.07
C ALA A 69 -1.16 -0.90 -8.92
N VAL A 70 -0.63 0.14 -8.28
CA VAL A 70 -0.19 1.35 -8.96
C VAL A 70 1.31 1.54 -8.86
N ASP A 71 1.93 1.82 -9.99
CA ASP A 71 3.33 2.24 -10.05
C ASP A 71 3.52 3.25 -11.19
N VAL A 72 4.45 4.19 -11.02
CA VAL A 72 4.86 5.13 -12.10
C VAL A 72 5.72 4.45 -13.16
N ASN A 73 6.26 3.28 -12.86
CA ASN A 73 7.08 2.49 -13.75
C ASN A 73 6.20 1.47 -14.50
N GLU A 74 5.94 1.71 -15.79
CA GLU A 74 5.15 0.81 -16.65
C GLU A 74 5.66 -0.64 -16.62
N ARG A 75 6.98 -0.85 -16.48
CA ARG A 75 7.55 -2.19 -16.38
C ARG A 75 7.17 -2.90 -15.07
N ALA A 76 7.01 -2.16 -13.98
CA ALA A 76 6.49 -2.69 -12.71
C ALA A 76 5.01 -3.09 -12.85
N VAL A 77 4.23 -2.25 -13.51
CA VAL A 77 2.81 -2.51 -13.81
C VAL A 77 2.67 -3.77 -14.67
N GLU A 78 3.44 -3.89 -15.75
CA GLU A 78 3.44 -5.08 -16.62
C GLU A 78 3.81 -6.35 -15.85
N LEU A 79 4.87 -6.28 -15.04
CA LEU A 79 5.31 -7.42 -14.23
C LEU A 79 4.27 -7.84 -13.20
N THR A 80 3.56 -6.88 -12.60
CA THR A 80 2.46 -7.15 -11.69
C THR A 80 1.28 -7.80 -12.42
N ARG A 81 0.95 -7.39 -13.65
CA ARG A 81 -0.07 -8.06 -14.51
C ARG A 81 0.29 -9.51 -14.77
N LEU A 82 1.52 -9.76 -15.22
CA LEU A 82 2.01 -11.12 -15.47
C LEU A 82 1.97 -11.99 -14.20
N ASN A 83 2.32 -11.44 -13.06
CA ASN A 83 2.26 -12.15 -11.79
C ASN A 83 0.81 -12.44 -11.35
N ALA A 84 -0.12 -11.53 -11.60
CA ALA A 84 -1.54 -11.73 -11.36
C ALA A 84 -2.12 -12.88 -12.20
N GLU A 85 -1.85 -12.88 -13.51
CA GLU A 85 -2.27 -13.93 -14.43
C GLU A 85 -1.69 -15.30 -14.05
N ARG A 86 -0.37 -15.35 -13.79
CA ARG A 86 0.34 -16.58 -13.41
C ARG A 86 -0.20 -17.23 -12.14
N ASN A 87 -0.73 -16.44 -11.23
CA ASN A 87 -1.25 -16.90 -9.94
C ASN A 87 -2.78 -16.96 -9.88
N HIS A 88 -3.46 -16.76 -11.01
CA HIS A 88 -4.93 -16.77 -11.10
C HIS A 88 -5.57 -15.80 -10.08
N LEU A 89 -5.12 -14.53 -10.11
CA LEU A 89 -5.62 -13.43 -9.29
C LEU A 89 -6.34 -12.38 -10.17
N PRO A 90 -7.54 -12.70 -10.71
CA PRO A 90 -8.24 -11.87 -11.70
C PRO A 90 -8.76 -10.55 -11.13
N ASN A 91 -8.74 -10.41 -9.82
CA ASN A 91 -9.18 -9.22 -9.09
C ASN A 91 -8.09 -8.14 -8.94
N ILE A 92 -6.88 -8.35 -9.50
CA ILE A 92 -5.83 -7.32 -9.57
C ILE A 92 -5.99 -6.49 -10.85
N ARG A 93 -5.94 -5.18 -10.69
CA ARG A 93 -5.85 -4.17 -11.74
C ARG A 93 -4.53 -3.40 -11.59
N ALA A 94 -3.51 -3.83 -12.30
CA ALA A 94 -2.23 -3.14 -12.31
C ALA A 94 -2.23 -2.07 -13.40
N VAL A 95 -2.01 -0.81 -13.00
CA VAL A 95 -2.17 0.40 -13.83
C VAL A 95 -1.16 1.46 -13.45
N THR A 96 -0.95 2.43 -14.31
CA THR A 96 -0.28 3.68 -13.97
C THR A 96 -1.26 4.62 -13.24
N ASP A 97 -0.76 5.67 -12.61
CA ASP A 97 -1.57 6.56 -11.77
C ASP A 97 -2.62 7.35 -12.55
N ASP A 98 -2.36 7.67 -13.81
CA ASP A 98 -3.28 8.37 -14.72
C ASP A 98 -4.44 7.48 -15.22
N GLU A 99 -4.31 6.16 -15.13
CA GLU A 99 -5.36 5.20 -15.53
C GLU A 99 -6.44 5.01 -14.44
N ILE A 100 -6.21 5.50 -13.20
CA ILE A 100 -7.19 5.35 -12.12
C ILE A 100 -8.24 6.46 -12.15
N PRO A 101 -9.55 6.13 -12.16
CA PRO A 101 -10.61 7.13 -12.11
C PRO A 101 -10.45 8.09 -10.93
N GLY A 102 -10.51 9.41 -11.17
CA GLY A 102 -10.28 10.42 -10.14
C GLY A 102 -11.27 10.37 -8.97
N SER A 103 -12.48 9.88 -9.21
CA SER A 103 -13.53 9.72 -8.19
C SER A 103 -13.44 8.44 -7.36
N LEU A 104 -12.51 7.54 -7.68
CA LEU A 104 -12.36 6.27 -6.97
C LEU A 104 -11.80 6.50 -5.57
N SER A 105 -12.45 5.97 -4.55
CA SER A 105 -11.98 5.93 -3.18
C SER A 105 -11.56 4.51 -2.77
N PHE A 106 -10.68 4.43 -1.78
CA PHE A 106 -10.08 3.17 -1.30
C PHE A 106 -10.44 2.91 0.15
N ASP A 107 -10.80 1.66 0.43
CA ASP A 107 -11.07 1.19 1.80
C ASP A 107 -9.77 0.86 2.53
N VAL A 108 -8.78 0.39 1.77
CA VAL A 108 -7.45 0.10 2.31
C VAL A 108 -6.37 0.49 1.32
N ILE A 109 -5.32 1.14 1.82
CA ILE A 109 -4.08 1.42 1.08
C ILE A 109 -2.93 0.74 1.81
N TRP A 110 -2.19 -0.17 1.16
CA TRP A 110 -0.92 -0.66 1.65
C TRP A 110 0.21 -0.14 0.80
N SER A 111 1.33 0.24 1.42
CA SER A 111 2.48 0.77 0.68
C SER A 111 3.80 0.53 1.40
N ASN A 112 4.80 0.19 0.63
CA ASN A 112 6.20 0.39 0.95
C ASN A 112 6.71 1.56 0.09
N PRO A 113 6.47 2.80 0.50
CA PRO A 113 6.63 3.95 -0.39
C PRO A 113 8.08 4.21 -0.73
N PRO A 114 8.36 4.82 -1.92
CA PRO A 114 9.71 5.09 -2.40
C PRO A 114 10.37 6.26 -1.65
N VAL A 115 10.76 6.05 -0.38
CA VAL A 115 11.35 7.10 0.48
C VAL A 115 12.60 7.79 -0.07
N ARG A 116 13.27 7.18 -1.08
CA ARG A 116 14.47 7.75 -1.72
C ARG A 116 14.19 8.91 -2.69
N ILE A 117 12.93 9.13 -3.06
CA ILE A 117 12.54 10.28 -3.92
C ILE A 117 12.65 11.63 -3.20
N GLY A 118 12.89 11.62 -1.89
CA GLY A 118 12.97 12.82 -1.06
C GLY A 118 11.67 13.13 -0.33
N LYS A 119 11.80 13.86 0.78
CA LYS A 119 10.70 14.12 1.72
C LYS A 119 9.52 14.83 1.07
N GLU A 120 9.79 15.82 0.23
CA GLU A 120 8.75 16.64 -0.38
C GLU A 120 7.92 15.84 -1.40
N GLN A 121 8.60 15.10 -2.27
CA GLN A 121 7.93 14.27 -3.26
C GLN A 121 7.14 13.14 -2.60
N LEU A 122 7.69 12.51 -1.55
CA LEU A 122 6.97 11.51 -0.76
C LEU A 122 5.70 12.10 -0.12
N ARG A 123 5.78 13.32 0.45
CA ARG A 123 4.62 14.00 1.03
C ARG A 123 3.55 14.30 -0.02
N ARG A 124 3.94 14.78 -1.22
CA ARG A 124 3.01 15.00 -2.33
C ARG A 124 2.33 13.71 -2.74
N LEU A 125 3.09 12.63 -2.95
CA LEU A 125 2.55 11.31 -3.27
C LEU A 125 1.51 10.88 -2.24
N LEU A 126 1.89 10.90 -0.96
CA LEU A 126 0.98 10.48 0.11
C LEU A 126 -0.23 11.40 0.26
N SER A 127 -0.09 12.73 0.10
CA SER A 127 -1.23 13.64 0.11
C SER A 127 -2.26 13.28 -0.98
N THR A 128 -1.78 13.00 -2.20
CA THR A 128 -2.64 12.64 -3.33
C THR A 128 -3.41 11.35 -3.06
N TRP A 129 -2.74 10.32 -2.56
CA TRP A 129 -3.38 9.01 -2.41
C TRP A 129 -4.16 8.84 -1.11
N LEU A 130 -3.69 9.42 0.00
CA LEU A 130 -4.41 9.36 1.27
C LEU A 130 -5.71 10.18 1.26
N SER A 131 -5.78 11.26 0.45
CA SER A 131 -7.02 12.01 0.26
C SER A 131 -8.13 11.19 -0.43
N ARG A 132 -7.78 10.06 -1.02
CA ARG A 132 -8.68 9.11 -1.68
C ARG A 132 -9.10 7.94 -0.77
N LEU A 133 -8.72 7.95 0.51
CA LEU A 133 -9.31 7.02 1.48
C LEU A 133 -10.80 7.29 1.64
N SER A 134 -11.60 6.22 1.73
CA SER A 134 -12.99 6.33 2.17
C SER A 134 -13.05 6.84 3.63
N ASP A 135 -14.19 7.33 4.09
CA ASP A 135 -14.34 7.89 5.45
C ASP A 135 -13.91 6.91 6.55
N SER A 136 -14.14 5.62 6.34
CA SER A 136 -13.73 4.53 7.22
C SER A 136 -12.45 3.83 6.77
N GLY A 137 -11.82 4.31 5.70
CA GLY A 137 -10.65 3.70 5.10
C GLY A 137 -9.40 3.88 5.94
N GLU A 138 -8.41 3.02 5.70
CA GLU A 138 -7.13 3.08 6.39
C GLU A 138 -5.94 2.81 5.45
N ALA A 139 -4.82 3.44 5.73
CA ALA A 139 -3.58 3.16 5.05
C ALA A 139 -2.54 2.55 5.99
N TRP A 140 -1.74 1.62 5.46
CA TRP A 140 -0.67 0.96 6.16
C TRP A 140 0.63 1.19 5.39
N LEU A 141 1.55 1.91 6.01
CA LEU A 141 2.80 2.36 5.40
C LEU A 141 3.98 1.75 6.14
N VAL A 142 4.88 1.08 5.45
CA VAL A 142 6.14 0.66 6.04
C VAL A 142 7.25 1.63 5.66
N VAL A 143 7.95 2.18 6.64
CA VAL A 143 8.98 3.20 6.43
C VAL A 143 10.22 2.90 7.27
N ASN A 144 11.39 2.99 6.65
CA ASN A 144 12.65 2.87 7.36
C ASN A 144 12.85 4.05 8.33
N ARG A 145 13.25 3.75 9.58
CA ARG A 145 13.47 4.76 10.63
C ARG A 145 14.51 5.80 10.23
N ASN A 146 15.61 5.34 9.66
CA ASN A 146 16.72 6.21 9.23
C ASN A 146 16.35 7.09 8.04
N LEU A 147 15.26 6.76 7.32
CA LEU A 147 14.74 7.52 6.18
C LEU A 147 13.55 8.41 6.55
N GLY A 148 13.29 8.60 7.84
CA GLY A 148 12.39 9.63 8.33
C GLY A 148 10.99 9.17 8.74
N SER A 149 10.81 7.92 9.20
CA SER A 149 9.50 7.43 9.65
C SER A 149 8.85 8.30 10.74
N ASP A 150 9.66 8.86 11.65
CA ASP A 150 9.16 9.70 12.74
C ASP A 150 8.68 11.06 12.25
N SER A 151 9.46 11.70 11.38
CA SER A 151 9.08 12.96 10.75
C SER A 151 7.88 12.83 9.83
N LEU A 152 7.73 11.67 9.18
CA LEU A 152 6.56 11.36 8.36
C LEU A 152 5.31 11.22 9.22
N ALA A 153 5.38 10.48 10.34
CA ALA A 153 4.26 10.31 11.25
C ALA A 153 3.78 11.65 11.84
N VAL A 154 4.72 12.52 12.23
CA VAL A 154 4.39 13.87 12.72
C VAL A 154 3.70 14.69 11.63
N TRP A 155 4.25 14.69 10.41
CA TRP A 155 3.67 15.43 9.29
C TRP A 155 2.27 14.93 8.94
N LEU A 156 2.04 13.62 8.88
CA LEU A 156 0.70 13.04 8.64
C LEU A 156 -0.30 13.47 9.71
N SER A 157 0.11 13.46 10.99
CA SER A 157 -0.76 13.93 12.08
C SER A 157 -1.10 15.42 11.96
N GLN A 158 -0.13 16.25 11.55
CA GLN A 158 -0.36 17.67 11.29
C GLN A 158 -1.21 17.93 10.04
N SER A 159 -1.27 16.97 9.12
CA SER A 159 -2.08 17.00 7.89
C SER A 159 -3.52 16.49 8.11
N GLY A 160 -3.95 16.25 9.36
CA GLY A 160 -5.32 15.87 9.68
C GLY A 160 -5.58 14.37 9.66
N TYR A 161 -4.55 13.53 9.79
CA TYR A 161 -4.71 12.08 9.90
C TYR A 161 -4.44 11.60 11.34
N ARG A 162 -5.13 10.55 11.74
CA ARG A 162 -4.77 9.76 12.92
C ARG A 162 -3.66 8.79 12.53
N VAL A 163 -2.56 8.77 13.28
CA VAL A 163 -1.38 7.94 12.97
C VAL A 163 -1.02 7.09 14.16
N ASP A 164 -1.13 5.77 14.01
CA ASP A 164 -0.69 4.80 15.01
C ASP A 164 0.65 4.17 14.55
N ARG A 165 1.60 4.04 15.47
CA ARG A 165 2.87 3.36 15.23
C ARG A 165 2.78 1.95 15.80
N LEU A 166 2.59 0.94 14.95
CA LEU A 166 2.22 -0.40 15.40
C LEU A 166 3.40 -1.35 15.55
N VAL A 167 4.35 -1.29 14.62
CA VAL A 167 5.50 -2.20 14.62
C VAL A 167 6.79 -1.42 14.46
N SER A 168 7.82 -1.83 15.23
CA SER A 168 9.19 -1.38 15.05
C SER A 168 10.08 -2.61 15.00
N LYS A 169 10.53 -3.01 13.79
CA LYS A 169 11.31 -4.23 13.55
C LYS A 169 12.39 -3.98 12.51
N ARG A 170 13.62 -4.42 12.78
CA ARG A 170 14.77 -4.33 11.84
C ARG A 170 14.98 -2.94 11.22
N GLY A 171 14.78 -1.87 11.99
CA GLY A 171 14.92 -0.50 11.50
C GLY A 171 13.74 0.04 10.70
N PHE A 172 12.66 -0.72 10.55
CA PHE A 172 11.42 -0.28 9.91
C PHE A 172 10.31 -0.02 10.94
N ARG A 173 9.39 0.86 10.58
CA ARG A 173 8.13 1.09 11.29
C ARG A 173 6.95 0.89 10.37
N VAL A 174 5.89 0.28 10.89
CA VAL A 174 4.59 0.22 10.24
C VAL A 174 3.70 1.27 10.89
N LEU A 175 3.21 2.19 10.05
CA LEU A 175 2.29 3.25 10.42
C LEU A 175 0.90 2.89 9.91
N ARG A 176 -0.10 2.94 10.78
CA ARG A 176 -1.51 2.92 10.41
C ARG A 176 -2.00 4.36 10.34
N VAL A 177 -2.57 4.75 9.22
CA VAL A 177 -3.03 6.11 8.93
C VAL A 177 -4.52 6.07 8.61
N ARG A 178 -5.31 6.89 9.28
CA ARG A 178 -6.76 6.98 9.07
C ARG A 178 -7.17 8.44 8.96
N PRO A 179 -8.19 8.79 8.17
CA PRO A 179 -8.78 10.12 8.23
C PRO A 179 -9.11 10.48 9.68
N ALA A 180 -8.80 11.69 10.12
CA ALA A 180 -9.35 12.17 11.36
C ALA A 180 -10.86 12.27 11.16
N THR A 181 -11.64 11.60 12.00
CA THR A 181 -13.10 11.71 11.96
C THR A 181 -13.44 13.20 11.92
N ARG A 182 -14.08 13.69 10.88
CA ARG A 182 -14.72 15.01 10.93
C ARG A 182 -15.61 14.93 12.16
N ALA A 183 -15.40 15.82 13.11
CA ALA A 183 -16.31 15.98 14.24
C ALA A 183 -17.69 16.31 13.67
N ALA A 184 -18.48 15.28 13.40
CA ALA A 184 -19.90 15.40 13.33
C ALA A 184 -20.36 15.60 14.79
N ASP A 185 -21.13 16.66 15.03
CA ASP A 185 -21.73 17.06 16.30
C ASP A 185 -20.85 17.90 17.26
N GLN A 186 -20.72 19.19 16.91
CA GLN A 186 -21.03 20.17 17.93
C GLN A 186 -22.53 20.42 17.87
N PRO A 187 -23.31 20.09 18.92
CA PRO A 187 -24.69 20.56 19.01
C PRO A 187 -24.64 22.09 19.07
N ALA A 188 -25.40 22.72 18.17
CA ALA A 188 -25.63 24.14 18.22
C ALA A 188 -26.23 24.50 19.59
N HIS A 189 -25.51 25.36 20.32
CA HIS A 189 -26.04 26.04 21.48
C HIS A 189 -26.86 27.26 21.05
#